data_ec24fdc09f03fe333ca4738088117e7f
#
_entry.id   ec24fdc09f03fe333ca4738088117e7f
#
_cell.length_a   1.000
_cell.length_b   1.000
_cell.length_c   1.000
_cell.angle_alpha   90.00
_cell.angle_beta   90.00
_cell.angle_gamma   90.00
#
_symmetry.space_group_name_H-M   'P 1'
#
loop_
_entity.id
_entity.type
_entity.pdbx_description
1 polymer ?
#
loop_
_entity_poly.entity_id
_entity_poly.type
_entity_poly.pdbx_seq_one_letter_code
_entity_poly.pdbx_strand_id
1 'polypeptide(L)'
;MNKLWITTIVLLLVLTACTPITTPTPDQGAPTAPEATIAEATETPILTSSEAVSPEETATETEEPLTFEPRINLMPVAEGLTAPVALAAPIDGSDRLFIVDQIGVIAVVDRQGELLETPFLDIRDRMVSLNNNYDERGLLGLAFHPEYAENGRFFVYYSAPRRSEAPAGWDHTSILSEFSVSPTDVNIADSQSEKIILQIDQPQANHNAGSILFGPEGYLYVPLGDGGGSNDASMGHASDWYEINQGGNGQDLENNMHGSILRIDIDNGDPYAIPADNPSLSENYPEIWAFGFRNPYRIAFDPAGNNDLFVGDAGQELWEEVSIVTAGGNYGWNVREGAHCFSTADPGNPNAILDCPTEDPQGNPLVDPIIEFPNTKHPDGGIGTVIIGGVVYRGASLPAWDGRYLFGQWSTRFQSPRGGLFVASRAEDGSWAYEAIQIANREEGDLGEFLLAFGQDQDGEVYILTTLNSGPDGNTGSVYQLSPP
;
A
#
# COMPACT_ATOMS: atom_id res chain seq x y z
N MET A 1 16.70 56.06 -32.70
CA MET A 1 15.84 56.13 -33.92
C MET A 1 14.90 54.93 -33.89
N ASN A 2 13.63 55.21 -33.54
CA ASN A 2 12.57 54.23 -33.35
C ASN A 2 12.09 53.66 -34.69
N LYS A 3 11.81 52.37 -34.70
CA LYS A 3 10.81 51.78 -35.61
C LYS A 3 9.86 50.88 -34.88
N LEU A 4 8.67 51.39 -34.69
CA LEU A 4 7.46 50.71 -34.20
C LEU A 4 6.88 49.91 -35.38
N TRP A 5 6.60 48.60 -35.17
CA TRP A 5 5.80 47.80 -36.11
C TRP A 5 4.48 47.48 -35.43
N ILE A 6 3.42 48.00 -36.04
CA ILE A 6 2.02 47.72 -35.66
C ILE A 6 1.57 46.54 -36.53
N THR A 7 1.17 45.44 -35.88
CA THR A 7 0.57 44.31 -36.57
C THR A 7 -0.94 44.35 -36.32
N THR A 8 -1.69 44.53 -37.41
CA THR A 8 -3.15 44.56 -37.40
C THR A 8 -3.71 43.14 -37.36
N ILE A 9 -4.50 42.79 -36.35
CA ILE A 9 -5.24 41.54 -36.29
C ILE A 9 -6.59 41.72 -36.93
N VAL A 10 -6.89 40.94 -37.95
CA VAL A 10 -8.19 40.85 -38.62
C VAL A 10 -9.00 39.75 -37.91
N LEU A 11 -10.09 40.11 -37.30
CA LEU A 11 -11.04 39.22 -36.65
C LEU A 11 -12.05 38.72 -37.68
N LEU A 12 -12.04 37.43 -38.02
CA LEU A 12 -13.05 36.80 -38.88
C LEU A 12 -14.16 36.20 -37.97
N LEU A 13 -15.35 36.78 -38.03
CA LEU A 13 -16.55 36.26 -37.43
C LEU A 13 -17.15 35.20 -38.38
N VAL A 14 -17.24 33.96 -37.94
CA VAL A 14 -18.00 32.88 -38.61
C VAL A 14 -19.29 32.69 -37.82
N LEU A 15 -20.42 33.07 -38.47
CA LEU A 15 -21.78 32.81 -38.01
C LEU A 15 -22.15 31.37 -38.43
N THR A 16 -22.36 30.45 -37.49
CA THR A 16 -22.99 29.17 -37.73
C THR A 16 -24.43 29.18 -37.23
N ALA A 17 -25.35 28.86 -38.14
CA ALA A 17 -26.79 28.84 -37.90
C ALA A 17 -27.20 27.57 -37.09
N CYS A 18 -28.03 27.76 -36.08
CA CYS A 18 -28.68 26.67 -35.34
C CYS A 18 -29.84 26.09 -36.14
N THR A 19 -29.88 24.79 -36.37
CA THR A 19 -31.08 24.04 -36.73
C THR A 19 -31.57 23.25 -35.51
N PRO A 20 -32.89 23.20 -35.25
CA PRO A 20 -33.44 22.50 -34.10
C PRO A 20 -33.52 20.99 -34.35
N ILE A 21 -33.04 20.21 -33.37
CA ILE A 21 -33.18 18.76 -33.31
C ILE A 21 -34.54 18.42 -32.69
N THR A 22 -35.38 17.70 -33.44
CA THR A 22 -36.63 17.11 -32.97
C THR A 22 -36.35 15.84 -32.18
N THR A 23 -36.90 15.77 -30.97
CA THR A 23 -36.93 14.56 -30.13
C THR A 23 -37.94 13.54 -30.65
N PRO A 24 -37.62 12.24 -30.71
CA PRO A 24 -38.61 11.20 -30.94
C PRO A 24 -39.27 10.77 -29.61
N THR A 25 -40.58 10.63 -29.66
CA THR A 25 -41.48 10.09 -28.62
C THR A 25 -41.22 8.58 -28.42
N PRO A 26 -41.30 8.03 -27.20
CA PRO A 26 -41.14 6.60 -26.99
C PRO A 26 -42.41 5.83 -27.36
N ASP A 27 -42.21 4.82 -28.18
CA ASP A 27 -43.26 3.84 -28.56
C ASP A 27 -43.40 2.79 -27.44
N GLN A 28 -44.65 2.53 -27.06
CA GLN A 28 -45.05 1.51 -26.09
C GLN A 28 -45.25 0.19 -26.78
N GLY A 29 -44.56 -0.87 -26.36
CA GLY A 29 -44.80 -2.20 -26.84
C GLY A 29 -44.06 -3.27 -26.05
N ALA A 30 -44.55 -3.65 -24.87
CA ALA A 30 -44.11 -4.84 -24.17
C ALA A 30 -44.81 -6.10 -24.70
N PRO A 31 -44.10 -7.18 -25.00
CA PRO A 31 -44.74 -8.48 -25.22
C PRO A 31 -44.93 -9.22 -23.88
N THR A 32 -46.17 -9.68 -23.70
CA THR A 32 -46.65 -10.55 -22.62
C THR A 32 -45.97 -11.93 -22.66
N ALA A 33 -45.54 -12.42 -21.52
CA ALA A 33 -45.08 -13.79 -21.31
C ALA A 33 -46.25 -14.78 -21.29
N PRO A 34 -46.06 -16.03 -21.74
CA PRO A 34 -47.14 -17.02 -21.74
C PRO A 34 -47.36 -17.64 -20.35
N GLU A 35 -48.63 -17.80 -20.02
CA GLU A 35 -49.17 -18.45 -18.84
C GLU A 35 -48.81 -19.94 -18.79
N ALA A 36 -48.27 -20.42 -17.68
CA ALA A 36 -47.99 -21.83 -17.43
C ALA A 36 -49.24 -22.53 -16.93
N THR A 37 -49.72 -23.51 -17.69
CA THR A 37 -50.86 -24.39 -17.39
C THR A 37 -50.47 -25.37 -16.28
N ILE A 38 -51.26 -25.40 -15.19
CA ILE A 38 -51.15 -26.35 -14.09
C ILE A 38 -51.79 -27.68 -14.56
N ALA A 39 -50.98 -28.76 -14.55
CA ALA A 39 -51.49 -30.12 -14.78
C ALA A 39 -51.87 -30.75 -13.43
N GLU A 40 -53.10 -31.23 -13.35
CA GLU A 40 -53.72 -31.95 -12.26
C GLU A 40 -53.02 -33.31 -12.01
N ALA A 41 -52.59 -33.56 -10.78
CA ALA A 41 -52.00 -34.83 -10.36
C ALA A 41 -53.06 -35.79 -9.86
N THR A 42 -53.11 -36.98 -10.50
CA THR A 42 -53.96 -38.12 -10.16
C THR A 42 -53.47 -38.82 -8.91
N GLU A 43 -54.35 -39.03 -7.95
CA GLU A 43 -54.13 -39.80 -6.73
C GLU A 43 -54.02 -41.31 -7.02
N THR A 44 -53.03 -41.98 -6.39
CA THR A 44 -52.99 -43.45 -6.29
C THR A 44 -52.79 -43.84 -4.79
N PRO A 45 -53.46 -44.88 -4.33
CA PRO A 45 -53.72 -45.07 -2.89
C PRO A 45 -52.56 -45.68 -2.08
N ILE A 46 -52.55 -45.30 -0.84
CA ILE A 46 -51.63 -45.63 0.26
C ILE A 46 -51.78 -47.10 0.68
N LEU A 47 -50.66 -47.82 0.72
CA LEU A 47 -50.52 -49.03 1.55
C LEU A 47 -49.77 -48.65 2.83
N THR A 48 -50.45 -48.77 3.95
CA THR A 48 -49.92 -48.65 5.29
C THR A 48 -49.09 -49.84 5.69
N SER A 49 -47.86 -49.63 6.10
CA SER A 49 -47.15 -50.52 7.01
C SER A 49 -46.36 -49.63 8.00
N SER A 50 -46.75 -49.73 9.26
CA SER A 50 -46.17 -49.04 10.37
C SER A 50 -44.94 -49.83 10.88
N GLU A 51 -43.77 -49.24 10.81
CA GLU A 51 -42.70 -49.47 11.76
C GLU A 51 -42.17 -48.14 12.22
N ALA A 52 -42.31 -47.90 13.51
CA ALA A 52 -41.82 -46.70 14.18
C ALA A 52 -40.30 -46.79 14.31
N VAL A 53 -39.59 -46.05 13.45
CA VAL A 53 -38.19 -45.69 13.68
C VAL A 53 -38.16 -44.44 14.51
N SER A 54 -37.64 -44.53 15.72
CA SER A 54 -37.33 -43.39 16.60
C SER A 54 -36.40 -42.45 15.86
N PRO A 55 -36.66 -41.13 15.88
CA PRO A 55 -35.70 -40.19 15.32
C PRO A 55 -34.46 -40.20 16.24
N GLU A 56 -33.34 -40.59 15.69
CA GLU A 56 -32.01 -40.33 16.23
C GLU A 56 -31.84 -38.80 16.24
N GLU A 57 -31.85 -38.23 17.44
CA GLU A 57 -31.57 -36.82 17.69
C GLU A 57 -30.13 -36.56 17.19
N THR A 58 -29.99 -36.05 15.98
CA THR A 58 -28.73 -35.49 15.50
C THR A 58 -28.44 -34.32 16.40
N ALA A 59 -27.57 -34.50 17.37
CA ALA A 59 -27.02 -33.41 18.18
C ALA A 59 -26.37 -32.42 17.18
N THR A 60 -27.03 -31.28 16.98
CA THR A 60 -26.41 -30.13 16.34
C THR A 60 -25.34 -29.70 17.35
N GLU A 61 -24.08 -30.00 17.02
CA GLU A 61 -22.95 -29.38 17.70
C GLU A 61 -23.14 -27.85 17.56
N THR A 62 -23.49 -27.21 18.64
CA THR A 62 -23.50 -25.75 18.72
C THR A 62 -22.02 -25.38 18.72
N GLU A 63 -21.49 -24.92 17.59
CA GLU A 63 -20.16 -24.30 17.54
C GLU A 63 -20.14 -23.19 18.58
N GLU A 64 -19.27 -23.29 19.57
CA GLU A 64 -19.02 -22.20 20.51
C GLU A 64 -18.52 -21.00 19.68
N PRO A 65 -19.00 -19.78 19.98
CA PRO A 65 -18.53 -18.60 19.26
C PRO A 65 -17.01 -18.48 19.43
N LEU A 66 -16.29 -18.31 18.29
CA LEU A 66 -14.85 -18.11 18.28
C LEU A 66 -14.51 -16.88 19.15
N THR A 67 -13.76 -17.11 20.22
CA THR A 67 -13.26 -16.02 21.07
C THR A 67 -12.00 -15.43 20.42
N PHE A 68 -12.02 -14.12 20.18
CA PHE A 68 -10.84 -13.40 19.71
C PHE A 68 -9.89 -13.15 20.89
N GLU A 69 -8.62 -13.52 20.70
CA GLU A 69 -7.51 -13.15 21.58
C GLU A 69 -6.37 -12.57 20.73
N PRO A 70 -5.78 -11.43 21.10
CA PRO A 70 -4.65 -10.83 20.39
C PRO A 70 -3.34 -11.56 20.72
N ARG A 71 -3.28 -12.86 20.42
CA ARG A 71 -2.18 -13.74 20.77
C ARG A 71 -1.90 -14.73 19.64
N ILE A 72 -0.62 -14.85 19.28
CA ILE A 72 -0.13 -15.70 18.17
C ILE A 72 1.16 -16.40 18.55
N ASN A 73 1.53 -17.41 17.75
CA ASN A 73 2.89 -17.89 17.60
C ASN A 73 3.53 -17.34 16.31
N LEU A 74 4.86 -17.24 16.30
CA LEU A 74 5.66 -16.99 15.10
C LEU A 74 6.34 -18.28 14.67
N MET A 75 6.04 -18.73 13.45
CA MET A 75 6.64 -19.91 12.83
C MET A 75 7.72 -19.47 11.82
N PRO A 76 8.98 -19.88 12.00
CA PRO A 76 10.06 -19.52 11.08
C PRO A 76 9.78 -20.04 9.67
N VAL A 77 9.99 -19.20 8.65
CA VAL A 77 9.82 -19.52 7.23
C VAL A 77 11.14 -19.35 6.48
N ALA A 78 11.87 -18.27 6.72
CA ALA A 78 13.19 -18.03 6.14
C ALA A 78 14.07 -17.29 7.13
N GLU A 79 15.35 -17.59 7.13
CA GLU A 79 16.38 -16.96 7.96
C GLU A 79 17.65 -16.71 7.14
N GLY A 80 18.54 -15.87 7.62
CA GLY A 80 19.81 -15.57 6.97
C GLY A 80 19.73 -14.51 5.86
N LEU A 81 18.61 -13.83 5.75
CA LEU A 81 18.43 -12.64 4.91
C LEU A 81 19.16 -11.45 5.54
N THR A 82 19.30 -10.35 4.78
CA THR A 82 19.94 -9.13 5.33
C THR A 82 18.90 -8.18 5.92
N ALA A 83 18.02 -7.65 5.10
CA ALA A 83 16.95 -6.74 5.48
C ALA A 83 15.72 -7.01 4.61
N PRO A 84 14.93 -8.04 4.93
CA PRO A 84 13.73 -8.37 4.15
C PRO A 84 12.65 -7.29 4.36
N VAL A 85 12.30 -6.58 3.29
CA VAL A 85 11.40 -5.41 3.35
C VAL A 85 10.08 -5.59 2.62
N ALA A 86 9.90 -6.66 1.85
CA ALA A 86 8.60 -7.01 1.28
C ALA A 86 8.50 -8.53 1.03
N LEU A 87 7.29 -9.05 1.02
CA LEU A 87 6.96 -10.41 0.62
C LEU A 87 5.75 -10.36 -0.30
N ALA A 88 5.84 -11.08 -1.41
CA ALA A 88 4.76 -11.24 -2.38
C ALA A 88 4.62 -12.71 -2.78
N ALA A 89 3.39 -13.14 -3.04
CA ALA A 89 3.08 -14.45 -3.58
C ALA A 89 2.25 -14.27 -4.87
N PRO A 90 2.71 -14.79 -6.03
CA PRO A 90 1.94 -14.70 -7.27
C PRO A 90 0.72 -15.62 -7.22
N ILE A 91 -0.37 -15.21 -7.86
CA ILE A 91 -1.56 -16.08 -8.04
C ILE A 91 -1.30 -17.01 -9.24
N ASP A 92 -0.39 -17.95 -9.09
CA ASP A 92 -0.01 -18.93 -10.14
C ASP A 92 -0.16 -20.39 -9.69
N GLY A 93 -0.68 -20.63 -8.49
CA GLY A 93 -0.86 -21.94 -7.90
C GLY A 93 0.44 -22.65 -7.51
N SER A 94 1.55 -21.93 -7.43
CA SER A 94 2.86 -22.49 -7.08
C SER A 94 3.14 -22.55 -5.57
N ASP A 95 2.38 -21.78 -4.76
CA ASP A 95 2.56 -21.61 -3.31
C ASP A 95 3.98 -21.12 -2.93
N ARG A 96 4.64 -20.40 -3.84
CA ARG A 96 5.97 -19.80 -3.60
C ARG A 96 5.84 -18.45 -2.93
N LEU A 97 6.81 -18.14 -2.07
CA LEU A 97 6.94 -16.81 -1.46
C LEU A 97 8.19 -16.12 -2.02
N PHE A 98 8.04 -14.89 -2.44
CA PHE A 98 9.13 -14.06 -2.97
C PHE A 98 9.43 -12.97 -1.97
N ILE A 99 10.66 -12.98 -1.44
CA ILE A 99 11.08 -12.09 -0.37
C ILE A 99 12.04 -11.05 -0.96
N VAL A 100 11.64 -9.79 -0.89
CA VAL A 100 12.48 -8.66 -1.30
C VAL A 100 13.45 -8.35 -0.16
N ASP A 101 14.74 -8.54 -0.41
CA ASP A 101 15.80 -8.07 0.46
C ASP A 101 16.30 -6.70 -0.04
N GLN A 102 16.30 -5.72 0.85
CA GLN A 102 16.62 -4.30 0.57
C GLN A 102 17.95 -4.14 -0.18
N ILE A 103 18.88 -5.06 0.01
CA ILE A 103 20.20 -5.05 -0.64
C ILE A 103 20.18 -5.26 -2.15
N GLY A 104 19.01 -5.49 -2.76
CA GLY A 104 18.85 -5.65 -4.21
C GLY A 104 18.67 -7.10 -4.67
N VAL A 105 18.18 -7.96 -3.80
CA VAL A 105 17.95 -9.37 -4.09
C VAL A 105 16.49 -9.73 -3.82
N ILE A 106 15.89 -10.56 -4.67
CA ILE A 106 14.62 -11.23 -4.41
C ILE A 106 14.91 -12.70 -4.19
N ALA A 107 14.72 -13.17 -2.96
CA ALA A 107 14.84 -14.57 -2.58
C ALA A 107 13.51 -15.30 -2.80
N VAL A 108 13.56 -16.64 -2.91
CA VAL A 108 12.37 -17.49 -3.09
C VAL A 108 12.35 -18.58 -2.03
N VAL A 109 11.22 -18.72 -1.36
CA VAL A 109 10.86 -19.91 -0.60
C VAL A 109 9.94 -20.73 -1.49
N ASP A 110 10.32 -21.97 -1.74
CA ASP A 110 9.56 -22.87 -2.60
C ASP A 110 8.34 -23.48 -1.87
N ARG A 111 7.52 -24.23 -2.62
CA ARG A 111 6.33 -24.92 -2.08
C ARG A 111 6.63 -25.90 -0.93
N GLN A 112 7.87 -26.38 -0.82
CA GLN A 112 8.31 -27.26 0.25
C GLN A 112 8.72 -26.51 1.51
N GLY A 113 8.72 -25.15 1.46
CA GLY A 113 9.17 -24.29 2.53
C GLY A 113 10.69 -24.11 2.58
N GLU A 114 11.40 -24.45 1.50
CA GLU A 114 12.86 -24.35 1.43
C GLU A 114 13.27 -23.01 0.78
N LEU A 115 14.11 -22.26 1.47
CA LEU A 115 14.74 -21.06 0.90
C LEU A 115 15.76 -21.46 -0.16
N LEU A 116 15.52 -21.07 -1.42
CA LEU A 116 16.38 -21.44 -2.55
C LEU A 116 17.73 -20.71 -2.47
N GLU A 117 18.82 -21.43 -2.79
CA GLU A 117 20.19 -20.88 -2.79
C GLU A 117 20.37 -19.80 -3.88
N THR A 118 19.73 -19.98 -5.03
CA THR A 118 19.78 -19.01 -6.14
C THR A 118 18.61 -18.03 -6.03
N PRO A 119 18.87 -16.71 -5.96
CA PRO A 119 17.79 -15.73 -5.88
C PRO A 119 16.99 -15.66 -7.20
N PHE A 120 15.74 -15.25 -7.12
CA PHE A 120 14.88 -14.99 -8.27
C PHE A 120 15.43 -13.82 -9.13
N LEU A 121 15.81 -12.73 -8.48
CA LEU A 121 16.38 -11.55 -9.12
C LEU A 121 17.54 -11.01 -8.29
N ASP A 122 18.62 -10.57 -8.95
CA ASP A 122 19.74 -9.85 -8.34
C ASP A 122 20.03 -8.60 -9.20
N ILE A 123 19.78 -7.42 -8.63
CA ILE A 123 19.99 -6.11 -9.26
C ILE A 123 20.93 -5.20 -8.47
N ARG A 124 21.77 -5.79 -7.60
CA ARG A 124 22.74 -5.03 -6.78
C ARG A 124 23.67 -4.14 -7.59
N ASP A 125 23.94 -4.52 -8.82
CA ASP A 125 24.78 -3.75 -9.76
C ASP A 125 24.08 -2.50 -10.35
N ARG A 126 22.75 -2.37 -10.18
CA ARG A 126 21.94 -1.24 -10.68
C ARG A 126 21.59 -0.23 -9.60
N MET A 127 21.80 -0.58 -8.35
CA MET A 127 21.38 0.21 -7.20
C MET A 127 22.45 1.18 -6.71
N VAL A 128 22.01 2.18 -5.93
CA VAL A 128 22.92 2.98 -5.11
C VAL A 128 23.63 2.11 -4.06
N SER A 129 24.79 2.54 -3.62
CA SER A 129 25.42 1.93 -2.44
C SER A 129 24.63 2.32 -1.19
N LEU A 130 24.21 1.31 -0.42
CA LEU A 130 23.45 1.50 0.81
C LEU A 130 24.34 1.80 1.99
N ASN A 131 23.80 2.52 2.98
CA ASN A 131 24.45 2.77 4.26
C ASN A 131 24.12 1.64 5.25
N ASN A 132 25.12 0.88 5.65
CA ASN A 132 24.95 -0.29 6.52
C ASN A 132 24.35 0.01 7.90
N ASN A 133 24.43 1.24 8.39
CA ASN A 133 23.90 1.56 9.72
C ASN A 133 22.38 1.87 9.69
N TYR A 134 21.94 2.51 8.61
CA TYR A 134 20.54 2.85 8.34
C TYR A 134 20.42 3.36 6.92
N ASP A 135 19.50 2.85 6.14
CA ASP A 135 19.14 3.35 4.79
C ASP A 135 17.67 3.06 4.52
N GLU A 136 17.02 3.99 3.86
CA GLU A 136 15.65 3.80 3.36
C GLU A 136 15.63 3.50 1.86
N ARG A 137 16.77 3.68 1.16
CA ARG A 137 16.94 3.31 -0.25
C ARG A 137 17.15 1.82 -0.38
N GLY A 138 17.02 1.32 -1.58
CA GLY A 138 17.25 -0.10 -1.86
C GLY A 138 16.29 -0.65 -2.89
N LEU A 139 16.16 -1.98 -2.92
CA LEU A 139 15.05 -2.68 -3.55
C LEU A 139 13.90 -2.73 -2.55
N LEU A 140 12.78 -2.03 -2.84
CA LEU A 140 11.76 -1.71 -1.85
C LEU A 140 10.41 -2.38 -2.12
N GLY A 141 10.12 -2.70 -3.38
CA GLY A 141 8.82 -3.24 -3.77
C GLY A 141 8.89 -4.29 -4.86
N LEU A 142 7.93 -5.20 -4.82
CA LEU A 142 7.67 -6.24 -5.80
C LEU A 142 6.16 -6.41 -5.97
N ALA A 143 5.69 -6.36 -7.21
CA ALA A 143 4.31 -6.69 -7.55
C ALA A 143 4.28 -7.63 -8.75
N PHE A 144 3.60 -8.76 -8.62
CA PHE A 144 3.32 -9.64 -9.75
C PHE A 144 2.12 -9.11 -10.52
N HIS A 145 2.19 -9.18 -11.85
CA HIS A 145 1.06 -8.85 -12.70
C HIS A 145 -0.15 -9.75 -12.35
N PRO A 146 -1.40 -9.27 -12.36
CA PRO A 146 -2.57 -10.11 -12.07
C PRO A 146 -2.66 -11.38 -12.92
N GLU A 147 -2.16 -11.33 -14.16
CA GLU A 147 -2.06 -12.47 -15.08
C GLU A 147 -0.64 -13.06 -15.14
N TYR A 148 0.10 -13.03 -14.02
CA TYR A 148 1.49 -13.53 -13.98
C TYR A 148 1.63 -15.00 -14.41
N ALA A 149 0.65 -15.84 -14.08
CA ALA A 149 0.64 -17.25 -14.49
C ALA A 149 0.68 -17.41 -16.02
N GLU A 150 0.12 -16.46 -16.79
CA GLU A 150 0.07 -16.48 -18.24
C GLU A 150 1.20 -15.71 -18.91
N ASN A 151 1.56 -14.55 -18.34
CA ASN A 151 2.46 -13.59 -18.99
C ASN A 151 3.86 -13.51 -18.38
N GLY A 152 4.04 -14.00 -17.14
CA GLY A 152 5.32 -13.98 -16.43
C GLY A 152 5.87 -12.61 -16.08
N ARG A 153 5.03 -11.54 -16.12
CA ARG A 153 5.44 -10.15 -15.87
C ARG A 153 5.38 -9.85 -14.38
N PHE A 154 6.38 -9.09 -13.90
CA PHE A 154 6.40 -8.56 -12.54
C PHE A 154 7.10 -7.20 -12.51
N PHE A 155 6.87 -6.44 -11.45
CA PHE A 155 7.33 -5.08 -11.30
C PHE A 155 8.15 -4.94 -10.04
N VAL A 156 9.21 -4.16 -10.10
CA VAL A 156 10.05 -3.83 -8.95
C VAL A 156 10.23 -2.32 -8.83
N TYR A 157 10.36 -1.86 -7.58
CA TYR A 157 10.68 -0.47 -7.28
C TYR A 157 12.01 -0.43 -6.51
N TYR A 158 12.99 0.33 -7.04
CA TYR A 158 14.32 0.36 -6.46
C TYR A 158 15.02 1.72 -6.62
N SER A 159 16.03 1.97 -5.82
CA SER A 159 16.84 3.20 -5.82
C SER A 159 18.10 3.02 -6.67
N ALA A 160 18.12 3.64 -7.86
CA ALA A 160 19.27 3.68 -8.75
C ALA A 160 20.15 4.92 -8.50
N PRO A 161 21.42 4.95 -8.94
CA PRO A 161 22.22 6.16 -8.93
C PRO A 161 21.50 7.31 -9.63
N ARG A 162 21.68 8.52 -9.11
CA ARG A 162 21.10 9.74 -9.69
C ARG A 162 21.40 9.86 -11.19
N ARG A 163 20.39 9.95 -12.03
CA ARG A 163 20.54 10.16 -13.48
C ARG A 163 21.12 11.54 -13.79
N SER A 164 21.69 11.71 -14.96
CA SER A 164 22.34 12.96 -15.38
C SER A 164 21.38 14.15 -15.49
N GLU A 165 20.13 13.88 -15.82
CA GLU A 165 19.05 14.85 -16.00
C GLU A 165 18.45 15.35 -14.67
N ALA A 166 18.64 14.59 -13.59
CA ALA A 166 18.17 14.96 -12.26
C ALA A 166 18.83 16.26 -11.76
N PRO A 167 18.12 17.07 -10.97
CA PRO A 167 18.68 18.30 -10.43
C PRO A 167 20.01 18.07 -9.70
N ALA A 168 20.95 19.01 -9.86
CA ALA A 168 22.26 18.89 -9.22
C ALA A 168 22.14 18.91 -7.68
N GLY A 169 22.79 17.96 -7.04
CA GLY A 169 22.78 17.85 -5.58
C GLY A 169 21.68 16.95 -5.02
N TRP A 170 20.73 16.48 -5.86
CA TRP A 170 19.78 15.45 -5.46
C TRP A 170 20.50 14.11 -5.26
N ASP A 171 19.87 13.22 -4.47
CA ASP A 171 20.52 12.01 -3.96
C ASP A 171 20.54 10.87 -4.99
N HIS A 172 19.37 10.43 -5.46
CA HIS A 172 19.24 9.26 -6.32
C HIS A 172 18.04 9.38 -7.28
N THR A 173 17.78 8.35 -8.07
CA THR A 173 16.56 8.21 -8.88
C THR A 173 15.87 6.92 -8.52
N SER A 174 14.64 6.99 -8.04
CA SER A 174 13.78 5.82 -7.87
C SER A 174 13.30 5.34 -9.22
N ILE A 175 13.36 4.04 -9.43
CA ILE A 175 12.99 3.35 -10.69
C ILE A 175 11.85 2.38 -10.40
N LEU A 176 10.77 2.51 -11.16
CA LEU A 176 9.79 1.46 -11.35
C LEU A 176 10.11 0.74 -12.65
N SER A 177 10.39 -0.55 -12.59
CA SER A 177 10.71 -1.37 -13.77
C SER A 177 9.84 -2.61 -13.85
N GLU A 178 9.49 -2.99 -15.08
CA GLU A 178 8.93 -4.28 -15.46
C GLU A 178 10.04 -5.27 -15.80
N PHE A 179 9.89 -6.51 -15.33
CA PHE A 179 10.71 -7.65 -15.69
C PHE A 179 9.83 -8.84 -16.10
N SER A 180 10.44 -9.85 -16.69
CA SER A 180 9.82 -11.13 -17.01
C SER A 180 10.53 -12.27 -16.31
N VAL A 181 9.77 -13.33 -15.96
CA VAL A 181 10.34 -14.59 -15.52
C VAL A 181 11.12 -15.27 -16.66
N SER A 182 12.17 -16.01 -16.34
CA SER A 182 12.91 -16.80 -17.31
C SER A 182 12.01 -17.84 -18.00
N PRO A 183 12.08 -17.98 -19.32
CA PRO A 183 11.29 -18.97 -20.04
C PRO A 183 11.70 -20.42 -19.76
N THR A 184 12.80 -20.64 -19.06
CA THR A 184 13.37 -21.98 -18.78
C THR A 184 13.34 -22.36 -17.31
N ASP A 185 13.19 -21.40 -16.39
CA ASP A 185 13.14 -21.63 -14.95
C ASP A 185 12.23 -20.61 -14.28
N VAL A 186 11.13 -21.08 -13.73
CA VAL A 186 10.12 -20.24 -13.07
C VAL A 186 10.61 -19.61 -11.75
N ASN A 187 11.74 -20.08 -11.22
CA ASN A 187 12.38 -19.55 -10.02
C ASN A 187 13.48 -18.51 -10.32
N ILE A 188 13.67 -18.16 -11.59
CA ILE A 188 14.69 -17.20 -12.03
C ILE A 188 14.04 -16.13 -12.92
N ALA A 189 14.29 -14.87 -12.65
CA ALA A 189 13.90 -13.78 -13.53
C ALA A 189 14.89 -13.63 -14.71
N ASP A 190 14.39 -13.20 -15.87
CA ASP A 190 15.28 -12.73 -16.93
C ASP A 190 15.78 -11.31 -16.60
N SER A 191 16.96 -11.22 -16.01
CA SER A 191 17.56 -9.93 -15.61
C SER A 191 17.84 -9.00 -16.79
N GLN A 192 17.79 -9.47 -18.04
CA GLN A 192 17.97 -8.65 -19.24
C GLN A 192 16.65 -8.15 -19.82
N SER A 193 15.52 -8.57 -19.27
CA SER A 193 14.18 -8.16 -19.74
C SER A 193 13.72 -6.81 -19.20
N GLU A 194 14.54 -6.11 -18.42
CA GLU A 194 14.15 -4.86 -17.79
C GLU A 194 13.60 -3.82 -18.77
N LYS A 195 12.38 -3.35 -18.45
CA LYS A 195 11.75 -2.20 -19.10
C LYS A 195 11.44 -1.15 -18.00
N ILE A 196 12.12 0.00 -18.08
CA ILE A 196 11.85 1.12 -17.17
C ILE A 196 10.46 1.69 -17.48
N ILE A 197 9.60 1.73 -16.48
CA ILE A 197 8.23 2.28 -16.55
C ILE A 197 8.23 3.74 -16.07
N LEU A 198 8.84 4.01 -14.90
CA LEU A 198 8.83 5.34 -14.29
C LEU A 198 10.20 5.64 -13.67
N GLN A 199 10.61 6.91 -13.74
CA GLN A 199 11.83 7.43 -13.11
C GLN A 199 11.48 8.66 -12.30
N ILE A 200 11.73 8.62 -10.99
CA ILE A 200 11.39 9.68 -10.06
C ILE A 200 12.68 10.11 -9.36
N ASP A 201 13.12 11.35 -9.64
CA ASP A 201 14.31 11.88 -9.01
C ASP A 201 14.03 12.21 -7.55
N GLN A 202 14.91 11.76 -6.65
CA GLN A 202 14.74 11.90 -5.22
C GLN A 202 15.71 12.96 -4.67
N PRO A 203 15.18 13.99 -3.99
CA PRO A 203 16.03 15.04 -3.45
C PRO A 203 16.94 14.53 -2.32
N GLN A 204 16.48 13.57 -1.53
CA GLN A 204 17.15 13.06 -0.35
C GLN A 204 17.07 11.54 -0.25
N ALA A 205 17.82 10.95 0.71
CA ALA A 205 17.98 9.51 0.83
C ALA A 205 16.85 8.81 1.61
N ASN A 206 15.93 9.54 2.19
CA ASN A 206 14.85 9.02 3.02
C ASN A 206 13.46 9.34 2.45
N HIS A 207 12.42 8.76 3.06
CA HIS A 207 11.02 8.81 2.63
C HIS A 207 10.83 8.23 1.22
N ASN A 208 11.40 7.05 1.00
CA ASN A 208 11.37 6.41 -0.32
C ASN A 208 10.07 5.64 -0.60
N ALA A 209 9.26 5.34 0.40
CA ALA A 209 8.06 4.52 0.27
C ALA A 209 8.29 3.23 -0.54
N GLY A 210 7.70 3.06 -1.71
CA GLY A 210 8.06 2.03 -2.69
C GLY A 210 7.34 0.69 -2.57
N SER A 211 6.34 0.55 -1.71
CA SER A 211 5.50 -0.64 -1.58
C SER A 211 4.46 -0.69 -2.71
N ILE A 212 4.86 -1.13 -3.88
CA ILE A 212 4.00 -1.21 -5.06
C ILE A 212 3.06 -2.43 -5.02
N LEU A 213 1.83 -2.27 -5.54
CA LEU A 213 0.88 -3.37 -5.68
C LEU A 213 -0.17 -3.09 -6.77
N PHE A 214 -0.81 -4.14 -7.26
CA PHE A 214 -1.97 -4.01 -8.14
C PHE A 214 -3.25 -3.88 -7.34
N GLY A 215 -4.09 -2.92 -7.74
CA GLY A 215 -5.46 -2.81 -7.26
C GLY A 215 -6.37 -3.88 -7.85
N PRO A 216 -7.57 -4.07 -7.26
CA PRO A 216 -8.53 -5.08 -7.71
C PRO A 216 -9.03 -4.85 -9.14
N GLU A 217 -8.89 -3.63 -9.67
CA GLU A 217 -9.22 -3.26 -11.04
C GLU A 217 -8.09 -3.51 -12.06
N GLY A 218 -6.90 -3.97 -11.58
CA GLY A 218 -5.75 -4.32 -12.42
C GLY A 218 -4.76 -3.18 -12.68
N TYR A 219 -4.94 -2.00 -12.07
CA TYR A 219 -3.98 -0.90 -12.18
C TYR A 219 -2.89 -0.98 -11.11
N LEU A 220 -1.70 -0.47 -11.43
CA LEU A 220 -0.57 -0.47 -10.50
C LEU A 220 -0.57 0.81 -9.66
N TYR A 221 -0.50 0.64 -8.33
CA TYR A 221 -0.38 1.71 -7.35
C TYR A 221 1.07 1.86 -6.89
N VAL A 222 1.55 3.11 -6.85
CA VAL A 222 2.93 3.44 -6.53
C VAL A 222 2.95 4.57 -5.49
N PRO A 223 3.16 4.27 -4.21
CA PRO A 223 3.29 5.30 -3.18
C PRO A 223 4.66 5.98 -3.24
N LEU A 224 4.66 7.28 -3.02
CA LEU A 224 5.85 8.13 -2.99
C LEU A 224 5.85 8.97 -1.71
N GLY A 225 6.98 9.02 -1.02
CA GLY A 225 7.17 9.96 0.09
C GLY A 225 7.34 11.40 -0.38
N ASP A 226 7.38 12.34 0.56
CA ASP A 226 7.48 13.77 0.32
C ASP A 226 8.82 14.25 -0.28
N GLY A 227 9.77 13.33 -0.53
CA GLY A 227 11.11 13.62 -1.04
C GLY A 227 12.18 13.68 0.03
N GLY A 228 11.83 13.42 1.29
CA GLY A 228 12.75 13.22 2.38
C GLY A 228 13.13 14.48 3.18
N GLY A 229 14.14 14.36 4.01
CA GLY A 229 14.54 15.40 4.95
C GLY A 229 13.65 15.46 6.19
N SER A 230 13.43 16.65 6.68
CA SER A 230 12.58 16.91 7.84
C SER A 230 11.56 18.00 7.54
N ASN A 231 10.37 17.86 8.09
CA ASN A 231 9.33 18.90 8.07
C ASN A 231 8.80 19.25 6.67
N ASP A 232 8.96 18.38 5.69
CA ASP A 232 8.61 18.59 4.28
C ASP A 232 9.23 19.90 3.74
N ALA A 233 10.49 20.13 4.06
CA ALA A 233 11.19 21.38 3.76
C ALA A 233 12.62 21.13 3.28
N SER A 234 13.28 22.15 2.77
CA SER A 234 14.65 22.16 2.27
C SER A 234 14.83 21.82 0.78
N MET A 235 15.98 21.26 0.40
CA MET A 235 16.28 21.00 -1.01
C MET A 235 15.30 20.01 -1.63
N GLY A 236 14.68 20.42 -2.75
CA GLY A 236 13.76 19.60 -3.52
C GLY A 236 12.30 19.71 -3.10
N HIS A 237 12.02 20.47 -2.05
CA HIS A 237 10.65 20.71 -1.61
C HIS A 237 10.11 22.00 -2.22
N ALA A 238 8.91 21.91 -2.79
CA ALA A 238 8.18 23.04 -3.33
C ALA A 238 7.58 23.89 -2.21
N SER A 239 7.13 25.09 -2.53
CA SER A 239 6.27 25.86 -1.64
C SER A 239 4.82 25.55 -2.00
N ASP A 240 4.00 25.24 -1.01
CA ASP A 240 2.59 24.98 -1.19
C ASP A 240 1.68 26.15 -0.78
N TRP A 241 0.39 25.88 -0.67
CA TRP A 241 -0.62 26.86 -0.30
C TRP A 241 -0.65 27.19 1.20
N TYR A 242 -0.06 26.35 2.07
CA TYR A 242 -0.10 26.52 3.52
C TYR A 242 1.10 27.34 4.01
N GLU A 243 0.98 28.67 3.95
CA GLU A 243 2.08 29.61 4.21
C GLU A 243 2.70 29.52 5.62
N ILE A 244 2.02 28.88 6.61
CA ILE A 244 2.54 28.71 7.98
C ILE A 244 3.70 27.72 7.99
N ASN A 245 3.60 26.63 7.24
CA ASN A 245 4.67 25.67 7.01
C ASN A 245 5.33 25.99 5.67
N GLN A 246 6.60 26.28 5.68
CA GLN A 246 7.35 26.55 4.44
C GLN A 246 7.82 25.24 3.83
N GLY A 247 7.61 25.09 2.54
CA GLY A 247 7.83 23.85 1.81
C GLY A 247 6.67 22.88 2.01
N GLY A 248 6.44 21.99 1.07
CA GLY A 248 5.29 21.16 1.15
C GLY A 248 5.04 20.32 -0.10
N ASN A 249 5.92 19.36 -0.37
CA ASN A 249 5.68 18.39 -1.45
C ASN A 249 4.42 17.57 -1.18
N GLY A 250 4.07 17.31 0.09
CA GLY A 250 2.84 16.62 0.45
C GLY A 250 1.57 17.34 -0.03
N GLN A 251 1.60 18.67 -0.16
CA GLN A 251 0.48 19.49 -0.63
C GLN A 251 0.72 20.07 -2.04
N ASP A 252 1.85 19.77 -2.68
CA ASP A 252 2.17 20.24 -4.03
C ASP A 252 1.65 19.28 -5.09
N LEU A 253 0.81 19.78 -5.98
CA LEU A 253 0.26 19.03 -7.12
C LEU A 253 0.77 19.58 -8.47
N GLU A 254 1.65 20.59 -8.47
CA GLU A 254 2.03 21.31 -9.68
C GLU A 254 3.47 21.01 -10.12
N ASN A 255 4.41 20.84 -9.17
CA ASN A 255 5.84 20.81 -9.46
C ASN A 255 6.45 19.42 -9.42
N ASN A 256 5.86 18.47 -8.67
CA ASN A 256 6.35 17.10 -8.54
C ASN A 256 5.23 16.13 -8.12
N MET A 257 5.58 14.82 -8.01
CA MET A 257 4.67 13.75 -7.60
C MET A 257 4.92 13.26 -6.16
N HIS A 258 5.82 13.91 -5.43
CA HIS A 258 6.16 13.47 -4.07
C HIS A 258 4.97 13.65 -3.11
N GLY A 259 4.97 12.89 -2.02
CA GLY A 259 3.88 12.90 -1.04
C GLY A 259 2.55 12.41 -1.57
N SER A 260 2.56 11.52 -2.57
CA SER A 260 1.33 11.03 -3.21
C SER A 260 1.34 9.53 -3.48
N ILE A 261 0.17 9.00 -3.80
CA ILE A 261 0.01 7.65 -4.35
C ILE A 261 -0.37 7.81 -5.82
N LEU A 262 0.43 7.24 -6.70
CA LEU A 262 0.16 7.19 -8.13
C LEU A 262 -0.66 5.96 -8.48
N ARG A 263 -1.48 6.06 -9.55
CA ARG A 263 -2.19 4.93 -10.15
C ARG A 263 -2.02 4.96 -11.66
N ILE A 264 -1.46 3.90 -12.23
CA ILE A 264 -1.10 3.79 -13.64
C ILE A 264 -1.59 2.47 -14.26
N ASP A 265 -1.89 2.52 -15.55
CA ASP A 265 -2.27 1.37 -16.38
C ASP A 265 -1.06 0.90 -17.19
N ILE A 266 -0.46 -0.22 -16.77
CA ILE A 266 0.76 -0.76 -17.37
C ILE A 266 0.49 -1.67 -18.58
N ASP A 267 -0.77 -1.95 -18.89
CA ASP A 267 -1.16 -2.78 -20.04
C ASP A 267 -1.50 -1.95 -21.27
N ASN A 268 -1.71 -0.66 -21.08
CA ASN A 268 -1.99 0.27 -22.16
C ASN A 268 -0.96 1.42 -22.19
N GLY A 269 -0.76 1.98 -23.38
CA GLY A 269 0.20 3.07 -23.58
C GLY A 269 1.65 2.59 -23.75
N ASP A 270 2.60 3.54 -23.72
CA ASP A 270 4.04 3.28 -23.75
C ASP A 270 4.77 4.44 -23.04
N PRO A 271 5.37 4.22 -21.86
CA PRO A 271 5.48 2.95 -21.13
C PRO A 271 4.24 2.54 -20.36
N TYR A 272 3.26 3.41 -20.11
CA TYR A 272 1.99 3.17 -19.44
C TYR A 272 0.91 4.16 -19.93
N ALA A 273 -0.33 3.98 -19.52
CA ALA A 273 -1.41 4.94 -19.70
C ALA A 273 -1.94 5.44 -18.36
N ILE A 274 -2.68 6.55 -18.40
CA ILE A 274 -3.42 7.06 -17.25
C ILE A 274 -4.81 6.44 -17.26
N PRO A 275 -5.26 5.76 -16.17
CA PRO A 275 -6.63 5.29 -16.06
C PRO A 275 -7.64 6.43 -16.26
N ALA A 276 -8.68 6.18 -17.07
CA ALA A 276 -9.63 7.23 -17.44
C ALA A 276 -10.45 7.78 -16.28
N ASP A 277 -10.50 7.05 -15.19
CA ASP A 277 -11.19 7.39 -13.93
C ASP A 277 -10.23 7.87 -12.82
N ASN A 278 -8.96 8.18 -13.15
CA ASN A 278 -8.09 8.87 -12.23
C ASN A 278 -8.68 10.24 -11.87
N PRO A 279 -8.61 10.67 -10.60
CA PRO A 279 -9.03 12.01 -10.22
C PRO A 279 -8.14 13.04 -10.93
N SER A 280 -8.76 14.10 -11.47
CA SER A 280 -8.03 15.17 -12.15
C SER A 280 -7.45 16.15 -11.13
N LEU A 281 -6.53 15.69 -10.29
CA LEU A 281 -5.91 16.48 -9.23
C LEU A 281 -4.83 17.43 -9.78
N SER A 282 -4.12 17.00 -10.81
CA SER A 282 -3.02 17.73 -11.44
C SER A 282 -3.12 17.63 -12.97
N GLU A 283 -2.85 18.76 -13.65
CA GLU A 283 -2.70 18.75 -15.11
C GLU A 283 -1.31 18.24 -15.54
N ASN A 284 -0.30 18.44 -14.69
CA ASN A 284 1.09 18.05 -14.96
C ASN A 284 1.38 16.59 -14.61
N TYR A 285 0.68 16.06 -13.59
CA TYR A 285 0.90 14.71 -13.03
C TYR A 285 -0.43 13.97 -12.89
N PRO A 286 -1.05 13.57 -14.02
CA PRO A 286 -2.34 12.88 -14.02
C PRO A 286 -2.30 11.48 -13.41
N GLU A 287 -1.12 10.97 -13.08
CA GLU A 287 -0.87 9.73 -12.34
C GLU A 287 -1.35 9.83 -10.89
N ILE A 288 -1.36 11.04 -10.29
CA ILE A 288 -1.68 11.24 -8.89
C ILE A 288 -3.12 10.82 -8.62
N TRP A 289 -3.27 9.82 -7.73
CA TRP A 289 -4.54 9.25 -7.31
C TRP A 289 -5.02 9.76 -5.94
N ALA A 290 -4.08 9.97 -5.00
CA ALA A 290 -4.28 10.59 -3.69
C ALA A 290 -2.98 11.28 -3.25
N PHE A 291 -3.05 12.24 -2.32
CA PHE A 291 -1.91 13.05 -1.91
C PHE A 291 -1.99 13.46 -0.44
N GLY A 292 -0.99 14.20 0.04
CA GLY A 292 -0.92 14.65 1.42
C GLY A 292 -0.27 13.63 2.35
N PHE A 293 0.70 12.86 1.84
CA PHE A 293 1.46 11.88 2.60
C PHE A 293 2.89 12.35 2.87
N ARG A 294 3.46 11.88 3.99
CA ARG A 294 4.86 12.09 4.33
C ARG A 294 5.75 10.96 3.80
N ASN A 295 5.51 9.75 4.25
CA ASN A 295 6.21 8.54 3.80
C ASN A 295 5.26 7.34 3.89
N PRO A 296 4.38 7.15 2.91
CA PRO A 296 3.40 6.05 2.86
C PRO A 296 4.14 4.73 2.64
N TYR A 297 4.72 4.22 3.74
CA TYR A 297 5.73 3.16 3.74
C TYR A 297 5.18 1.82 3.26
N ARG A 298 3.98 1.43 3.72
CA ARG A 298 3.30 0.20 3.27
C ARG A 298 1.86 0.46 2.93
N ILE A 299 1.44 -0.12 1.82
CA ILE A 299 0.08 -0.07 1.34
C ILE A 299 -0.44 -1.49 1.11
N ALA A 300 -1.72 -1.73 1.37
CA ALA A 300 -2.37 -3.02 1.15
C ALA A 300 -3.86 -2.86 0.85
N PHE A 301 -4.38 -3.59 -0.13
CA PHE A 301 -5.81 -3.72 -0.34
C PHE A 301 -6.39 -4.83 0.54
N ASP A 302 -7.67 -4.69 0.89
CA ASP A 302 -8.49 -5.77 1.46
C ASP A 302 -9.43 -6.35 0.37
N PRO A 303 -8.98 -7.32 -0.43
CA PRO A 303 -9.75 -7.80 -1.59
C PRO A 303 -10.99 -8.63 -1.20
N ALA A 304 -11.02 -9.18 0.01
CA ALA A 304 -12.17 -9.94 0.52
C ALA A 304 -13.19 -9.07 1.27
N GLY A 305 -12.85 -7.79 1.54
CA GLY A 305 -13.74 -6.79 2.12
C GLY A 305 -14.33 -5.85 1.06
N ASN A 306 -14.15 -4.55 1.26
CA ASN A 306 -14.67 -3.50 0.36
C ASN A 306 -13.64 -3.05 -0.70
N ASN A 307 -12.51 -3.74 -0.86
CA ASN A 307 -11.33 -3.28 -1.59
C ASN A 307 -10.76 -1.96 -1.03
N ASP A 308 -10.86 -1.76 0.28
CA ASP A 308 -10.28 -0.59 0.94
C ASP A 308 -8.75 -0.64 0.84
N LEU A 309 -8.14 0.48 0.48
CA LEU A 309 -6.67 0.64 0.45
C LEU A 309 -6.21 1.18 1.80
N PHE A 310 -5.56 0.34 2.58
CA PHE A 310 -4.91 0.71 3.84
C PHE A 310 -3.50 1.22 3.57
N VAL A 311 -3.15 2.34 4.21
CA VAL A 311 -1.85 3.00 4.06
C VAL A 311 -1.31 3.35 5.44
N GLY A 312 -0.12 2.84 5.77
CA GLY A 312 0.65 3.27 6.94
C GLY A 312 1.59 4.40 6.53
N ASP A 313 1.37 5.61 7.05
CA ASP A 313 2.17 6.79 6.77
C ASP A 313 3.04 7.17 7.98
N ALA A 314 4.35 7.18 7.78
CA ALA A 314 5.31 7.46 8.85
C ALA A 314 5.38 8.95 9.16
N GLY A 315 5.05 9.31 10.38
CA GLY A 315 5.04 10.68 10.88
C GLY A 315 6.41 11.30 11.11
N GLN A 316 6.41 12.59 11.46
CA GLN A 316 7.66 13.36 11.62
C GLN A 316 8.20 13.29 13.05
N GLU A 317 7.40 13.63 14.05
CA GLU A 317 7.84 13.78 15.43
C GLU A 317 6.85 13.24 16.47
N LEU A 318 5.52 13.42 16.25
CA LEU A 318 4.54 13.23 17.32
C LEU A 318 3.57 12.08 17.06
N TRP A 319 3.19 11.85 15.82
CA TRP A 319 2.13 10.92 15.48
C TRP A 319 2.50 10.01 14.33
N GLU A 320 2.12 8.75 14.46
CA GLU A 320 2.17 7.73 13.42
C GLU A 320 0.75 7.36 13.03
N GLU A 321 0.47 7.08 11.75
CA GLU A 321 -0.91 6.96 11.29
C GLU A 321 -1.17 5.85 10.28
N VAL A 322 -2.43 5.36 10.26
CA VAL A 322 -2.99 4.51 9.22
C VAL A 322 -4.24 5.17 8.66
N SER A 323 -4.32 5.24 7.35
CA SER A 323 -5.48 5.76 6.63
C SER A 323 -6.10 4.71 5.70
N ILE A 324 -7.42 4.76 5.51
CA ILE A 324 -8.08 4.14 4.35
C ILE A 324 -8.13 5.20 3.26
N VAL A 325 -7.47 4.90 2.13
CA VAL A 325 -7.23 5.88 1.08
C VAL A 325 -8.19 5.71 -0.07
N THR A 326 -8.75 6.84 -0.52
CA THR A 326 -9.71 6.91 -1.62
C THR A 326 -9.24 7.87 -2.71
N ALA A 327 -9.78 7.71 -3.91
CA ALA A 327 -9.48 8.56 -5.06
C ALA A 327 -9.73 10.05 -4.74
N GLY A 328 -8.74 10.89 -4.99
CA GLY A 328 -8.82 12.33 -4.79
C GLY A 328 -8.64 12.79 -3.35
N GLY A 329 -8.40 11.88 -2.40
CA GLY A 329 -8.23 12.23 -0.98
C GLY A 329 -6.95 13.02 -0.73
N ASN A 330 -7.04 14.02 0.17
CA ASN A 330 -5.91 14.77 0.73
C ASN A 330 -5.73 14.35 2.20
N TYR A 331 -4.57 13.73 2.53
CA TYR A 331 -4.28 13.15 3.85
C TYR A 331 -3.51 14.10 4.79
N GLY A 332 -3.34 15.36 4.37
CA GLY A 332 -3.06 16.50 5.25
C GLY A 332 -1.61 16.83 5.51
N TRP A 333 -0.64 16.01 5.20
CA TRP A 333 0.77 16.35 5.33
C TRP A 333 1.16 17.49 4.37
N ASN A 334 1.83 18.59 4.77
CA ASN A 334 2.38 18.90 6.10
C ASN A 334 1.54 19.98 6.86
N VAL A 335 0.25 20.11 6.57
CA VAL A 335 -0.68 20.90 7.37
C VAL A 335 -0.93 20.21 8.71
N ARG A 336 -0.98 18.88 8.67
CA ARG A 336 -1.22 17.99 9.81
C ARG A 336 -0.20 16.87 9.90
N GLU A 337 -0.04 16.33 11.10
CA GLU A 337 0.60 15.06 11.42
C GLU A 337 -0.41 14.24 12.24
N GLY A 338 -0.90 13.12 11.71
CA GLY A 338 -2.13 12.51 12.19
C GLY A 338 -3.33 13.45 12.03
N ALA A 339 -4.25 13.44 12.97
CA ALA A 339 -5.38 14.38 13.02
C ALA A 339 -4.99 15.75 13.64
N HIS A 340 -3.70 16.03 13.87
CA HIS A 340 -3.21 17.18 14.63
C HIS A 340 -2.50 18.21 13.76
N CYS A 341 -2.64 19.49 14.11
CA CYS A 341 -1.94 20.57 13.40
C CYS A 341 -0.43 20.44 13.55
N PHE A 342 0.29 20.48 12.44
CA PHE A 342 1.74 20.37 12.42
C PHE A 342 2.43 21.73 12.30
N SER A 343 3.58 21.92 12.97
CA SER A 343 4.39 23.13 12.90
C SER A 343 5.83 22.80 12.49
N THR A 344 6.27 23.27 11.34
CA THR A 344 7.68 23.16 10.90
C THR A 344 8.63 23.96 11.80
N ALA A 345 8.13 24.99 12.50
CA ALA A 345 8.94 25.83 13.40
C ALA A 345 9.18 25.18 14.78
N ASP A 346 8.26 24.33 15.25
CA ASP A 346 8.35 23.64 16.54
C ASP A 346 7.67 22.26 16.47
N PRO A 347 8.24 21.32 15.71
CA PRO A 347 7.58 20.07 15.34
C PRO A 347 7.36 19.11 16.53
N GLY A 348 8.15 19.23 17.60
CA GLY A 348 8.02 18.44 18.82
C GLY A 348 7.00 18.97 19.84
N ASN A 349 6.28 20.02 19.52
CA ASN A 349 5.32 20.67 20.42
C ASN A 349 3.87 20.48 19.92
N PRO A 350 3.07 19.63 20.56
CA PRO A 350 1.71 19.36 20.14
C PRO A 350 0.77 20.58 20.25
N ASN A 351 1.22 21.67 20.88
CA ASN A 351 0.46 22.92 21.04
C ASN A 351 1.08 24.10 20.26
N ALA A 352 2.01 23.85 19.34
CA ALA A 352 2.64 24.90 18.54
C ALA A 352 1.62 25.62 17.65
N ILE A 353 0.69 24.89 17.06
CA ILE A 353 -0.44 25.40 16.28
C ILE A 353 -1.70 24.74 16.83
N LEU A 354 -2.67 25.56 17.29
CA LEU A 354 -3.90 25.04 17.90
C LEU A 354 -5.08 24.98 16.91
N ASP A 355 -4.95 25.64 15.77
CA ASP A 355 -6.01 25.71 14.75
C ASP A 355 -5.37 25.76 13.36
N CYS A 356 -5.65 24.79 12.54
CA CYS A 356 -5.17 24.67 11.18
C CYS A 356 -6.34 24.35 10.22
N PRO A 357 -6.17 24.57 8.92
CA PRO A 357 -7.22 24.27 7.95
C PRO A 357 -7.71 22.82 8.04
N THR A 358 -9.01 22.65 7.84
CA THR A 358 -9.68 21.34 7.74
C THR A 358 -9.98 20.95 6.29
N GLU A 359 -9.69 21.87 5.36
CA GLU A 359 -9.89 21.73 3.92
C GLU A 359 -8.77 22.46 3.17
N ASP A 360 -8.50 22.02 1.96
CA ASP A 360 -7.58 22.68 1.04
C ASP A 360 -8.22 23.96 0.42
N PRO A 361 -7.48 24.76 -0.36
CA PRO A 361 -8.03 25.97 -1.00
C PRO A 361 -9.15 25.70 -2.00
N GLN A 362 -9.32 24.48 -2.47
CA GLN A 362 -10.38 24.05 -3.36
C GLN A 362 -11.64 23.62 -2.60
N GLY A 363 -11.57 23.54 -1.27
CA GLY A 363 -12.66 23.11 -0.38
C GLY A 363 -12.77 21.60 -0.21
N ASN A 364 -11.74 20.83 -0.57
CA ASN A 364 -11.68 19.41 -0.29
C ASN A 364 -11.22 19.19 1.16
N PRO A 365 -11.90 18.31 1.93
CA PRO A 365 -11.51 18.05 3.31
C PRO A 365 -10.13 17.39 3.41
N LEU A 366 -9.35 17.77 4.43
CA LEU A 366 -8.21 16.99 4.87
C LEU A 366 -8.74 15.76 5.61
N VAL A 367 -8.38 14.56 5.15
CA VAL A 367 -8.90 13.29 5.65
C VAL A 367 -8.11 12.86 6.89
N ASP A 368 -8.80 12.70 8.01
CA ASP A 368 -8.19 12.19 9.24
C ASP A 368 -7.88 10.68 9.13
N PRO A 369 -6.83 10.19 9.80
CA PRO A 369 -6.50 8.76 9.83
C PRO A 369 -7.56 7.96 10.57
N ILE A 370 -7.67 6.65 10.23
CA ILE A 370 -8.53 5.71 10.97
C ILE A 370 -7.87 5.20 12.27
N ILE A 371 -6.55 5.22 12.31
CA ILE A 371 -5.73 4.87 13.47
C ILE A 371 -4.58 5.87 13.55
N GLU A 372 -4.33 6.39 14.73
CA GLU A 372 -3.11 7.11 15.05
C GLU A 372 -2.56 6.63 16.39
N PHE A 373 -1.26 6.73 16.57
CA PHE A 373 -0.62 6.51 17.85
C PHE A 373 0.54 7.49 18.08
N PRO A 374 0.79 7.88 19.35
CA PRO A 374 1.87 8.81 19.65
C PRO A 374 3.25 8.14 19.41
N ASN A 375 4.12 8.86 18.71
CA ASN A 375 5.52 8.52 18.54
C ASN A 375 6.23 8.57 19.90
N THR A 376 7.29 7.81 20.08
CA THR A 376 8.09 7.81 21.34
C THR A 376 8.71 9.17 21.68
N LYS A 377 8.73 10.12 20.76
CA LYS A 377 9.14 11.51 20.96
C LYS A 377 8.01 12.39 21.53
N HIS A 378 6.77 11.93 21.52
CA HIS A 378 5.64 12.68 22.05
C HIS A 378 5.87 13.01 23.54
N PRO A 379 5.60 14.27 24.01
CA PRO A 379 5.86 14.68 25.39
C PRO A 379 5.19 13.82 26.46
N ASP A 380 4.00 13.28 26.18
CA ASP A 380 3.25 12.41 27.08
C ASP A 380 3.66 10.93 26.95
N GLY A 381 4.67 10.62 26.14
CA GLY A 381 5.14 9.29 25.83
C GLY A 381 4.40 8.66 24.64
N GLY A 382 5.02 7.65 24.02
CA GLY A 382 4.49 6.96 22.85
C GLY A 382 4.85 5.49 22.82
N ILE A 383 4.30 4.77 21.84
CA ILE A 383 4.41 3.31 21.76
C ILE A 383 5.41 2.83 20.70
N GLY A 384 5.77 3.66 19.74
CA GLY A 384 6.69 3.30 18.65
C GLY A 384 7.40 4.48 18.04
N THR A 385 8.42 4.21 17.23
CA THR A 385 9.20 5.24 16.55
C THR A 385 8.77 5.49 15.12
N VAL A 386 8.26 4.46 14.42
CA VAL A 386 7.84 4.52 13.01
C VAL A 386 6.78 3.45 12.78
N ILE A 387 5.68 3.81 12.16
CA ILE A 387 4.70 2.84 11.70
C ILE A 387 5.24 2.03 10.52
N ILE A 388 4.95 0.73 10.52
CA ILE A 388 5.28 -0.16 9.39
C ILE A 388 4.09 -0.37 8.46
N GLY A 389 2.87 0.02 8.87
CA GLY A 389 1.67 -0.35 8.15
C GLY A 389 1.36 -1.84 8.29
N GLY A 390 0.57 -2.41 7.40
CA GLY A 390 0.20 -3.81 7.55
C GLY A 390 -0.79 -4.31 6.51
N VAL A 391 -1.55 -5.36 6.88
CA VAL A 391 -2.49 -6.07 5.99
C VAL A 391 -3.76 -6.47 6.75
N VAL A 392 -4.87 -6.67 6.03
CA VAL A 392 -6.08 -7.28 6.62
C VAL A 392 -5.93 -8.79 6.59
N TYR A 393 -6.12 -9.43 7.75
CA TYR A 393 -6.05 -10.90 7.83
C TYR A 393 -7.22 -11.55 7.10
N ARG A 394 -6.93 -12.53 6.23
CA ARG A 394 -7.92 -13.29 5.46
C ARG A 394 -7.61 -14.79 5.40
N GLY A 395 -6.61 -15.24 6.18
CA GLY A 395 -6.21 -16.63 6.23
C GLY A 395 -7.18 -17.52 7.01
N ALA A 396 -7.00 -18.84 6.86
CA ALA A 396 -7.82 -19.83 7.53
C ALA A 396 -7.26 -20.28 8.88
N SER A 397 -5.97 -20.05 9.15
CA SER A 397 -5.28 -20.54 10.35
C SER A 397 -5.74 -19.84 11.63
N LEU A 398 -6.17 -18.58 11.53
CA LEU A 398 -6.65 -17.76 12.65
C LEU A 398 -8.07 -17.23 12.37
N PRO A 399 -9.11 -18.07 12.35
CA PRO A 399 -10.44 -17.69 11.86
C PRO A 399 -11.11 -16.57 12.68
N ALA A 400 -10.76 -16.40 13.97
CA ALA A 400 -11.23 -15.27 14.78
C ALA A 400 -10.59 -13.93 14.40
N TRP A 401 -9.58 -13.93 13.52
CA TRP A 401 -8.85 -12.76 13.05
C TRP A 401 -9.36 -12.22 11.70
N ASP A 402 -10.23 -12.95 11.03
CA ASP A 402 -10.77 -12.55 9.72
C ASP A 402 -11.34 -11.13 9.75
N GLY A 403 -10.92 -10.31 8.78
CA GLY A 403 -11.32 -8.91 8.63
C GLY A 403 -10.63 -7.92 9.56
N ARG A 404 -9.70 -8.35 10.41
CA ARG A 404 -8.93 -7.45 11.27
C ARG A 404 -7.68 -6.96 10.56
N TYR A 405 -7.36 -5.69 10.77
CA TYR A 405 -6.14 -5.09 10.22
C TYR A 405 -4.96 -5.31 11.17
N LEU A 406 -3.93 -6.00 10.68
CA LEU A 406 -2.68 -6.20 11.39
C LEU A 406 -1.69 -5.15 10.95
N PHE A 407 -1.05 -4.49 11.90
CA PHE A 407 -0.02 -3.50 11.63
C PHE A 407 1.06 -3.53 12.72
N GLY A 408 2.09 -2.73 12.58
CA GLY A 408 3.13 -2.72 13.56
C GLY A 408 3.95 -1.44 13.59
N GLN A 409 4.88 -1.38 14.53
CA GLN A 409 5.87 -0.34 14.61
C GLN A 409 7.28 -0.94 14.51
N TRP A 410 8.19 -0.22 13.85
CA TRP A 410 9.56 -0.65 13.58
C TRP A 410 10.31 -1.03 14.84
N SER A 411 10.31 -0.13 15.83
CA SER A 411 10.88 -0.35 17.16
C SER A 411 10.40 0.70 18.16
N THR A 412 10.43 0.36 19.45
CA THR A 412 10.20 1.35 20.54
C THR A 412 11.37 2.30 20.72
N ARG A 413 12.55 2.00 20.13
CA ARG A 413 13.76 2.86 20.19
C ARG A 413 14.58 2.65 18.93
N PHE A 414 15.11 3.73 18.38
CA PHE A 414 15.84 3.72 17.11
C PHE A 414 17.06 2.75 17.07
N GLN A 415 17.69 2.49 18.20
CA GLN A 415 18.88 1.64 18.26
C GLN A 415 18.66 0.30 19.00
N SER A 416 17.43 -0.11 19.18
CA SER A 416 17.12 -1.35 19.90
C SER A 416 16.10 -2.17 19.11
N PRO A 417 16.35 -3.46 18.83
CA PRO A 417 15.42 -4.33 18.09
C PRO A 417 14.21 -4.69 18.97
N ARG A 418 13.21 -3.82 19.02
CA ARG A 418 11.98 -3.97 19.79
C ARG A 418 10.75 -3.56 18.98
N GLY A 419 10.56 -4.24 17.84
CA GLY A 419 9.37 -4.13 17.02
C GLY A 419 8.11 -4.54 17.79
N GLY A 420 6.98 -3.92 17.47
CA GLY A 420 5.68 -4.24 18.06
C GLY A 420 4.66 -4.57 17.00
N LEU A 421 3.77 -5.51 17.34
CA LEU A 421 2.66 -5.94 16.50
C LEU A 421 1.34 -5.51 17.14
N PHE A 422 0.41 -5.07 16.32
CA PHE A 422 -0.91 -4.62 16.73
C PHE A 422 -1.99 -5.21 15.81
N VAL A 423 -3.18 -5.38 16.35
CA VAL A 423 -4.36 -5.77 15.60
C VAL A 423 -5.47 -4.75 15.85
N ALA A 424 -6.07 -4.27 14.76
CA ALA A 424 -7.16 -3.32 14.80
C ALA A 424 -8.45 -3.93 14.31
N SER A 425 -9.54 -3.48 14.92
CA SER A 425 -10.90 -3.89 14.60
C SER A 425 -11.79 -2.67 14.39
N ARG A 426 -12.67 -2.76 13.41
CA ARG A 426 -13.68 -1.74 13.15
C ARG A 426 -14.91 -2.01 14.01
N ALA A 427 -15.35 -1.02 14.78
CA ALA A 427 -16.59 -1.08 15.56
C ALA A 427 -17.83 -0.86 14.68
N GLU A 428 -19.02 -1.17 15.21
CA GLU A 428 -20.31 -0.98 14.51
C GLU A 428 -20.59 0.49 14.13
N ASP A 429 -20.07 1.44 14.89
CA ASP A 429 -20.19 2.87 14.64
C ASP A 429 -19.19 3.39 13.59
N GLY A 430 -18.32 2.49 13.09
CA GLY A 430 -17.31 2.79 12.07
C GLY A 430 -15.96 3.24 12.63
N SER A 431 -15.84 3.46 13.93
CA SER A 431 -14.56 3.77 14.59
C SER A 431 -13.62 2.56 14.60
N TRP A 432 -12.32 2.83 14.72
CA TRP A 432 -11.30 1.79 14.83
C TRP A 432 -10.67 1.80 16.23
N ALA A 433 -10.41 0.61 16.74
CA ALA A 433 -9.66 0.40 17.97
C ALA A 433 -8.60 -0.66 17.73
N TYR A 434 -7.45 -0.53 18.38
CA TYR A 434 -6.35 -1.48 18.25
C TYR A 434 -5.84 -1.92 19.62
N GLU A 435 -5.21 -3.09 19.63
CA GLU A 435 -4.56 -3.66 20.80
C GLU A 435 -3.25 -4.35 20.41
N ALA A 436 -2.32 -4.45 21.37
CA ALA A 436 -1.04 -5.09 21.13
C ALA A 436 -1.20 -6.61 21.05
N ILE A 437 -0.50 -7.21 20.08
CA ILE A 437 -0.44 -8.66 19.91
C ILE A 437 0.63 -9.25 20.82
N GLN A 438 0.30 -10.29 21.56
CA GLN A 438 1.25 -11.09 22.35
C GLN A 438 1.79 -12.25 21.53
N ILE A 439 3.12 -12.43 21.55
CA ILE A 439 3.78 -13.53 20.86
C ILE A 439 4.03 -14.66 21.86
N ALA A 440 3.21 -15.71 21.80
CA ALA A 440 3.13 -16.74 22.82
C ALA A 440 4.38 -17.62 22.93
N ASN A 441 5.14 -17.77 21.83
CA ASN A 441 6.36 -18.58 21.79
C ASN A 441 7.66 -17.72 21.85
N ARG A 442 7.57 -16.47 22.32
CA ARG A 442 8.71 -15.60 22.60
C ARG A 442 8.79 -15.23 24.07
N GLU A 443 10.00 -14.99 24.56
CA GLU A 443 10.22 -14.49 25.93
C GLU A 443 9.56 -13.12 26.10
N GLU A 444 8.89 -12.88 27.22
CA GLU A 444 8.18 -11.63 27.52
C GLU A 444 7.03 -11.28 26.54
N GLY A 445 6.75 -12.12 25.52
CA GLY A 445 5.73 -11.87 24.50
C GLY A 445 6.14 -10.83 23.47
N ASP A 446 7.41 -10.39 23.46
CA ASP A 446 7.97 -9.37 22.58
C ASP A 446 8.55 -9.99 21.29
N LEU A 447 8.60 -9.18 20.22
CA LEU A 447 9.24 -9.59 18.97
C LEU A 447 10.75 -9.78 19.15
N GLY A 448 11.42 -8.86 19.85
CA GLY A 448 12.86 -8.91 20.08
C GLY A 448 13.71 -8.54 18.85
N GLU A 449 13.10 -8.12 17.78
CA GLU A 449 13.66 -7.79 16.48
C GLU A 449 13.07 -6.47 15.98
N PHE A 450 13.73 -5.79 15.03
CA PHE A 450 13.09 -4.72 14.26
C PHE A 450 12.05 -5.31 13.31
N LEU A 451 10.85 -4.75 13.28
CA LEU A 451 9.83 -5.10 12.31
C LEU A 451 10.06 -4.29 11.03
N LEU A 452 10.21 -4.94 9.89
CA LEU A 452 10.45 -4.26 8.62
C LEU A 452 9.23 -4.24 7.72
N ALA A 453 8.42 -5.30 7.72
CA ALA A 453 7.25 -5.39 6.85
C ALA A 453 6.26 -6.47 7.30
N PHE A 454 5.09 -6.43 6.67
CA PHE A 454 4.13 -7.51 6.57
C PHE A 454 4.06 -8.01 5.13
N GLY A 455 3.64 -9.26 4.94
CA GLY A 455 3.30 -9.84 3.66
C GLY A 455 2.15 -10.82 3.79
N GLN A 456 1.55 -11.17 2.68
CA GLN A 456 0.49 -12.17 2.60
C GLN A 456 0.79 -13.17 1.48
N ASP A 457 0.41 -14.43 1.70
CA ASP A 457 0.33 -15.40 0.62
C ASP A 457 -1.03 -15.34 -0.11
N GLN A 458 -1.19 -16.19 -1.12
CA GLN A 458 -2.41 -16.24 -1.92
C GLN A 458 -3.64 -16.74 -1.14
N ASP A 459 -3.43 -17.40 0.01
CA ASP A 459 -4.49 -17.92 0.89
C ASP A 459 -4.85 -16.90 2.00
N GLY A 460 -4.18 -15.74 2.02
CA GLY A 460 -4.41 -14.67 2.99
C GLY A 460 -3.75 -14.89 4.34
N GLU A 461 -2.86 -15.88 4.48
CA GLU A 461 -2.03 -16.05 5.67
C GLU A 461 -0.98 -14.94 5.75
N VAL A 462 -0.68 -14.48 6.96
CA VAL A 462 0.15 -13.31 7.19
C VAL A 462 1.54 -13.69 7.65
N TYR A 463 2.50 -12.96 7.11
CA TYR A 463 3.92 -13.07 7.42
C TYR A 463 4.45 -11.74 7.94
N ILE A 464 5.41 -11.79 8.86
CA ILE A 464 6.20 -10.63 9.28
C ILE A 464 7.65 -10.82 8.88
N LEU A 465 8.29 -9.71 8.53
CA LEU A 465 9.67 -9.63 8.08
C LEU A 465 10.45 -8.80 9.07
N THR A 466 11.56 -9.31 9.55
CA THR A 466 12.29 -8.75 10.69
C THR A 466 13.80 -8.80 10.51
N THR A 467 14.54 -8.06 11.33
CA THR A 467 16.01 -8.13 11.45
C THR A 467 16.47 -7.71 12.84
N LEU A 468 17.69 -8.09 13.22
CA LEU A 468 18.34 -7.59 14.44
C LEU A 468 19.13 -6.30 14.21
N ASN A 469 19.35 -5.89 12.96
CA ASN A 469 20.13 -4.71 12.60
C ASN A 469 19.22 -3.53 12.19
N SER A 470 19.59 -2.32 12.56
CA SER A 470 18.85 -1.11 12.21
C SER A 470 19.01 -0.69 10.74
N GLY A 471 19.98 -1.26 10.03
CA GLY A 471 20.26 -1.00 8.62
C GLY A 471 20.50 -2.29 7.83
N PRO A 472 20.67 -2.19 6.50
CA PRO A 472 20.80 -3.35 5.61
C PRO A 472 22.22 -3.96 5.67
N ASP A 473 22.55 -4.59 6.79
CA ASP A 473 23.85 -5.22 7.05
C ASP A 473 23.70 -6.59 7.73
N GLY A 474 24.67 -7.46 7.52
CA GLY A 474 24.71 -8.80 8.11
C GLY A 474 23.72 -9.77 7.46
N ASN A 475 23.30 -10.77 8.23
CA ASN A 475 22.43 -11.87 7.80
C ASN A 475 21.44 -12.28 8.91
N THR A 476 20.89 -11.29 9.59
CA THR A 476 19.96 -11.48 10.72
C THR A 476 18.48 -11.31 10.33
N GLY A 477 18.23 -11.07 9.04
CA GLY A 477 16.88 -10.97 8.50
C GLY A 477 16.15 -12.29 8.54
N SER A 478 14.88 -12.25 8.98
CA SER A 478 14.02 -13.42 9.15
C SER A 478 12.61 -13.14 8.65
N VAL A 479 11.93 -14.20 8.26
CA VAL A 479 10.50 -14.20 7.91
C VAL A 479 9.78 -15.22 8.78
N TYR A 480 8.67 -14.80 9.38
CA TYR A 480 7.82 -15.64 10.22
C TYR A 480 6.39 -15.60 9.72
N GLN A 481 5.74 -16.77 9.69
CA GLN A 481 4.29 -16.86 9.52
C GLN A 481 3.58 -16.75 10.87
N LEU A 482 2.47 -16.04 10.92
CA LEU A 482 1.58 -16.01 12.08
C LEU A 482 0.81 -17.33 12.18
N SER A 483 0.71 -17.90 13.39
CA SER A 483 0.00 -19.14 13.63
C SER A 483 -0.73 -19.13 14.98
N PRO A 484 -1.70 -20.04 15.21
CA PRO A 484 -2.36 -20.19 16.51
C PRO A 484 -1.36 -20.39 17.65
N PRO A 485 -1.64 -19.81 18.85
CA PRO A 485 -0.78 -19.93 20.03
C PRO A 485 -0.77 -21.33 20.65
#